data_54187445207034bad04c8a1d89ea3268
#
_entry.id   54187445207034bad04c8a1d89ea3268
#
_cell.length_a   1.000
_cell.length_b   1.000
_cell.length_c   1.000
_cell.angle_alpha   90.00
_cell.angle_beta   90.00
_cell.angle_gamma   90.00
#
_symmetry.space_group_name_H-M   'P 1'
#
loop_
_entity.id
_entity.type
_entity.pdbx_description
1 polymer ?
#
loop_
_entity_poly.entity_id
_entity_poly.type
_entity_poly.pdbx_seq_one_letter_code
_entity_poly.pdbx_strand_id
1 'polypeptide(L)'
;MTNRRIAYELKKYRERLNDIDCADCYTAKQLKTILTRPDIITPNVHTFNEFMRQSIERIHAEGRVSYASMMTDTLKMFDKAEGEIPMLVMNHHVVSHFDSWMKKQGHTDGGRQIRLCHIKVQVNEAIKRGLLKCKEHPFAYTRIPTPEPREMDITPDQIRRIMQRDVSHSKRLTLAKDMFLLSFYLGGINFADLMQVDLSGTGISYKRQKYLLGQLIEYTLASNRKHGLL
;
A
#
# COMPACT_ATOMS: atom_id res chain seq x y z
N MET A 1 -45.61 -19.27 29.70
CA MET A 1 -44.83 -18.03 29.34
C MET A 1 -43.55 -18.32 28.54
N THR A 2 -42.93 -19.45 28.71
CA THR A 2 -41.62 -19.80 28.12
C THR A 2 -41.63 -19.87 26.58
N ASN A 3 -42.67 -20.48 25.97
CA ASN A 3 -42.70 -20.69 24.51
C ASN A 3 -42.82 -19.40 23.69
N ARG A 4 -43.52 -18.37 24.20
CA ARG A 4 -43.65 -17.06 23.51
C ARG A 4 -42.35 -16.30 23.51
N ARG A 5 -41.55 -16.40 24.58
CA ARG A 5 -40.24 -15.77 24.72
C ARG A 5 -39.24 -16.41 23.79
N ILE A 6 -39.23 -17.74 23.72
CA ILE A 6 -38.38 -18.51 22.79
C ILE A 6 -38.73 -18.16 21.34
N ALA A 7 -40.02 -18.12 20.98
CA ALA A 7 -40.45 -17.75 19.63
C ALA A 7 -40.02 -16.32 19.25
N TYR A 8 -40.10 -15.37 20.18
CA TYR A 8 -39.64 -13.99 19.98
C TYR A 8 -38.11 -13.92 19.72
N GLU A 9 -37.30 -14.60 20.56
CA GLU A 9 -35.85 -14.64 20.37
C GLU A 9 -35.46 -15.32 19.06
N LEU A 10 -36.12 -16.42 18.69
CA LEU A 10 -35.89 -17.10 17.41
C LEU A 10 -36.22 -16.20 16.22
N LYS A 11 -37.30 -15.43 16.29
CA LYS A 11 -37.66 -14.46 15.25
C LYS A 11 -36.57 -13.41 15.09
N LYS A 12 -36.07 -12.85 16.18
CA LYS A 12 -34.99 -11.88 16.23
C LYS A 12 -33.69 -12.41 15.64
N TYR A 13 -33.33 -13.68 15.91
CA TYR A 13 -32.17 -14.30 15.32
C TYR A 13 -32.33 -14.58 13.82
N ARG A 14 -33.55 -14.93 13.37
CA ARG A 14 -33.83 -15.12 11.93
C ARG A 14 -33.73 -13.82 11.17
N GLU A 15 -34.28 -12.72 11.70
CA GLU A 15 -34.16 -11.40 11.11
C GLU A 15 -32.68 -11.00 10.98
N ARG A 16 -31.89 -11.17 12.02
CA ARG A 16 -30.45 -10.89 11.97
C ARG A 16 -29.69 -11.79 10.99
N LEU A 17 -30.09 -13.04 10.85
CA LEU A 17 -29.49 -13.95 9.88
C LEU A 17 -29.75 -13.50 8.44
N ASN A 18 -30.95 -12.99 8.17
CA ASN A 18 -31.33 -12.46 6.85
C ASN A 18 -30.58 -11.15 6.51
N ASP A 19 -30.15 -10.40 7.54
CA ASP A 19 -29.35 -9.17 7.37
C ASP A 19 -27.85 -9.47 7.14
N ILE A 20 -27.43 -10.74 7.23
CA ILE A 20 -26.05 -11.15 6.97
C ILE A 20 -25.93 -11.57 5.51
N ASP A 21 -25.32 -10.71 4.70
CA ASP A 21 -24.91 -11.08 3.36
C ASP A 21 -23.87 -12.20 3.44
N CYS A 22 -24.01 -13.23 2.60
CA CYS A 22 -23.09 -14.37 2.56
C CYS A 22 -23.03 -15.20 3.86
N ALA A 23 -24.17 -15.53 4.47
CA ALA A 23 -24.22 -16.38 5.66
C ALA A 23 -23.47 -17.72 5.49
N ASP A 24 -23.39 -18.24 4.26
CA ASP A 24 -22.68 -19.47 3.90
C ASP A 24 -21.14 -19.35 4.01
N CYS A 25 -20.62 -18.14 4.07
CA CYS A 25 -19.19 -17.89 4.25
C CYS A 25 -18.72 -18.09 5.71
N TYR A 26 -19.66 -18.24 6.64
CA TYR A 26 -19.35 -18.33 8.07
C TYR A 26 -19.53 -19.76 8.59
N THR A 27 -18.62 -20.19 9.48
CA THR A 27 -18.85 -21.42 10.25
C THR A 27 -19.99 -21.21 11.27
N ALA A 28 -20.66 -22.30 11.67
CA ALA A 28 -21.73 -22.25 12.67
C ALA A 28 -21.32 -21.54 13.98
N LYS A 29 -20.04 -21.68 14.38
CA LYS A 29 -19.49 -21.01 15.57
C LYS A 29 -19.37 -19.51 15.39
N GLN A 30 -18.99 -19.06 14.19
CA GLN A 30 -18.88 -17.64 13.85
C GLN A 30 -20.28 -17.01 13.75
N LEU A 31 -21.24 -17.68 13.03
CA LEU A 31 -22.62 -17.22 12.98
C LEU A 31 -23.26 -17.08 14.37
N LYS A 32 -23.04 -18.07 15.26
CA LYS A 32 -23.48 -17.96 16.64
C LYS A 32 -22.94 -16.69 17.32
N THR A 33 -21.66 -16.38 17.14
CA THR A 33 -21.03 -15.20 17.75
C THR A 33 -21.62 -13.91 17.20
N ILE A 34 -21.85 -13.83 15.90
CA ILE A 34 -22.45 -12.66 15.23
C ILE A 34 -23.90 -12.45 15.71
N LEU A 35 -24.70 -13.50 15.72
CA LEU A 35 -26.11 -13.42 16.11
C LEU A 35 -26.33 -13.07 17.58
N THR A 36 -25.40 -13.48 18.47
CA THR A 36 -25.51 -13.21 19.91
C THR A 36 -24.98 -11.85 20.34
N ARG A 37 -24.22 -11.14 19.48
CA ARG A 37 -23.62 -9.82 19.77
C ARG A 37 -24.19 -8.76 18.80
N PRO A 38 -25.26 -8.02 19.18
CA PRO A 38 -25.90 -7.03 18.30
C PRO A 38 -25.05 -5.80 17.97
N ASP A 39 -24.05 -5.52 18.78
CA ASP A 39 -23.11 -4.40 18.68
C ASP A 39 -22.01 -4.58 17.62
N ILE A 40 -21.98 -5.74 16.95
CA ILE A 40 -21.01 -6.04 15.89
C ILE A 40 -21.53 -5.67 14.49
N ILE A 41 -22.81 -5.36 14.35
CA ILE A 41 -23.39 -4.91 13.07
C ILE A 41 -22.98 -3.44 12.89
N THR A 42 -21.79 -3.22 12.34
CA THR A 42 -21.43 -1.92 11.78
C THR A 42 -22.06 -1.81 10.40
N PRO A 43 -22.81 -0.73 10.13
CA PRO A 43 -23.43 -0.56 8.83
C PRO A 43 -22.35 -0.49 7.73
N ASN A 44 -22.48 -1.27 6.69
CA ASN A 44 -21.88 -1.16 5.38
C ASN A 44 -20.47 -1.69 5.10
N VAL A 45 -19.79 -2.44 5.97
CA VAL A 45 -18.53 -3.12 5.59
C VAL A 45 -18.56 -4.56 6.08
N HIS A 46 -18.91 -5.48 5.21
CA HIS A 46 -19.06 -6.90 5.56
C HIS A 46 -17.77 -7.69 5.34
N THR A 47 -16.95 -7.29 4.35
CA THR A 47 -15.71 -7.97 4.00
C THR A 47 -14.49 -7.08 4.18
N PHE A 48 -13.34 -7.71 4.42
CA PHE A 48 -12.05 -7.02 4.44
C PHE A 48 -11.72 -6.41 3.08
N ASN A 49 -12.10 -7.08 2.01
CA ASN A 49 -11.89 -6.64 0.62
C ASN A 49 -12.67 -5.36 0.33
N GLU A 50 -13.93 -5.29 0.74
CA GLU A 50 -14.73 -4.07 0.62
C GLU A 50 -14.15 -2.90 1.44
N PHE A 51 -13.73 -3.16 2.67
CA PHE A 51 -13.04 -2.16 3.50
C PHE A 51 -11.79 -1.62 2.80
N MET A 52 -11.03 -2.50 2.17
CA MET A 52 -9.84 -2.13 1.43
C MET A 52 -10.19 -1.30 0.18
N ARG A 53 -11.27 -1.64 -0.56
CA ARG A 53 -11.77 -0.83 -1.70
C ARG A 53 -12.12 0.58 -1.26
N GLN A 54 -12.89 0.75 -0.20
CA GLN A 54 -13.25 2.06 0.35
C GLN A 54 -12.02 2.87 0.78
N SER A 55 -11.02 2.21 1.36
CA SER A 55 -9.76 2.85 1.71
C SER A 55 -8.97 3.32 0.48
N ILE A 56 -8.97 2.54 -0.59
CA ILE A 56 -8.31 2.88 -1.86
C ILE A 56 -8.98 4.11 -2.49
N GLU A 57 -10.31 4.16 -2.53
CA GLU A 57 -11.08 5.30 -3.05
C GLU A 57 -10.78 6.58 -2.27
N ARG A 58 -10.75 6.50 -0.94
CA ARG A 58 -10.39 7.63 -0.08
C ARG A 58 -8.98 8.14 -0.37
N ILE A 59 -7.99 7.24 -0.42
CA ILE A 59 -6.59 7.58 -0.70
C ILE A 59 -6.44 8.20 -2.09
N HIS A 60 -7.20 7.70 -3.06
CA HIS A 60 -7.24 8.28 -4.40
C HIS A 60 -7.81 9.71 -4.39
N ALA A 61 -8.90 9.93 -3.67
CA ALA A 61 -9.52 11.25 -3.49
C ALA A 61 -8.60 12.25 -2.76
N GLU A 62 -7.72 11.76 -1.89
CA GLU A 62 -6.65 12.55 -1.23
C GLU A 62 -5.51 12.94 -2.19
N GLY A 63 -5.57 12.57 -3.49
CA GLY A 63 -4.54 12.86 -4.48
C GLY A 63 -3.34 11.90 -4.48
N ARG A 64 -3.34 10.86 -3.66
CA ARG A 64 -2.27 9.84 -3.55
C ARG A 64 -2.44 8.73 -4.58
N VAL A 65 -2.58 9.12 -5.85
CA VAL A 65 -2.96 8.24 -6.96
C VAL A 65 -2.03 7.03 -7.10
N SER A 66 -0.71 7.24 -7.08
CA SER A 66 0.28 6.14 -7.22
C SER A 66 0.16 5.12 -6.09
N TYR A 67 -0.06 5.58 -4.86
CA TYR A 67 -0.22 4.69 -3.71
C TYR A 67 -1.55 3.92 -3.78
N ALA A 68 -2.64 4.59 -4.16
CA ALA A 68 -3.93 3.94 -4.39
C ALA A 68 -3.84 2.86 -5.48
N SER A 69 -3.11 3.12 -6.58
CA SER A 69 -2.85 2.13 -7.64
C SER A 69 -2.11 0.89 -7.11
N MET A 70 -1.05 1.08 -6.32
CA MET A 70 -0.31 -0.03 -5.72
C MET A 70 -1.17 -0.85 -4.73
N MET A 71 -2.04 -0.19 -3.98
CA MET A 71 -3.00 -0.86 -3.11
C MET A 71 -4.05 -1.64 -3.90
N THR A 72 -4.52 -1.10 -5.03
CA THR A 72 -5.43 -1.80 -5.95
C THR A 72 -4.81 -3.08 -6.48
N ASP A 73 -3.55 -3.06 -6.87
CA ASP A 73 -2.84 -4.27 -7.31
C ASP A 73 -2.67 -5.28 -6.17
N THR A 74 -2.44 -4.81 -4.95
CA THR A 74 -2.41 -5.68 -3.76
C THR A 74 -3.76 -6.34 -3.53
N LEU A 75 -4.85 -5.59 -3.61
CA LEU A 75 -6.21 -6.12 -3.43
C LEU A 75 -6.54 -7.17 -4.50
N LYS A 76 -6.27 -6.91 -5.78
CA LYS A 76 -6.46 -7.89 -6.87
C LYS A 76 -5.74 -9.20 -6.60
N MET A 77 -4.52 -9.12 -6.05
CA MET A 77 -3.75 -10.32 -5.71
C MET A 77 -4.33 -11.03 -4.49
N PHE A 78 -4.80 -10.27 -3.50
CA PHE A 78 -5.46 -10.80 -2.33
C PHE A 78 -6.77 -11.49 -2.70
N ASP A 79 -7.60 -10.87 -3.54
CA ASP A 79 -8.83 -11.46 -4.08
C ASP A 79 -8.55 -12.78 -4.83
N LYS A 80 -7.45 -12.84 -5.59
CA LYS A 80 -7.05 -14.05 -6.31
C LYS A 80 -6.60 -15.19 -5.39
N ALA A 81 -5.96 -14.87 -4.27
CA ALA A 81 -5.41 -15.84 -3.32
C ALA A 81 -6.45 -16.35 -2.32
N GLU A 82 -7.27 -15.45 -1.81
CA GLU A 82 -8.14 -15.68 -0.66
C GLU A 82 -9.65 -15.56 -1.00
N GLY A 83 -9.99 -14.90 -2.11
CA GLY A 83 -11.36 -14.51 -2.41
C GLY A 83 -11.87 -13.37 -1.53
N GLU A 84 -13.20 -13.23 -1.42
CA GLU A 84 -13.84 -12.28 -0.49
C GLU A 84 -13.75 -12.82 0.93
N ILE A 85 -13.07 -12.10 1.81
CA ILE A 85 -12.87 -12.50 3.22
C ILE A 85 -13.79 -11.68 4.12
N PRO A 86 -14.74 -12.32 4.81
CA PRO A 86 -15.52 -11.63 5.84
C PRO A 86 -14.61 -11.02 6.90
N MET A 87 -14.91 -9.81 7.34
CA MET A 87 -14.07 -9.07 8.32
C MET A 87 -13.75 -9.90 9.57
N LEU A 88 -14.71 -10.68 10.06
CA LEU A 88 -14.54 -11.50 11.27
C LEU A 88 -13.64 -12.73 11.07
N VAL A 89 -13.40 -13.13 9.81
CA VAL A 89 -12.55 -14.29 9.47
C VAL A 89 -11.09 -13.86 9.28
N MET A 90 -10.85 -12.55 9.15
CA MET A 90 -9.49 -12.03 8.98
C MET A 90 -8.63 -12.33 10.20
N ASN A 91 -7.72 -13.29 10.07
CA ASN A 91 -6.85 -13.80 11.13
C ASN A 91 -5.46 -14.15 10.58
N HIS A 92 -4.59 -14.70 11.44
CA HIS A 92 -3.23 -15.03 11.07
C HIS A 92 -3.11 -16.14 10.00
N HIS A 93 -4.10 -17.04 9.89
CA HIS A 93 -4.09 -18.07 8.84
C HIS A 93 -4.27 -17.45 7.46
N VAL A 94 -5.19 -16.48 7.31
CA VAL A 94 -5.40 -15.76 6.05
C VAL A 94 -4.11 -15.05 5.62
N VAL A 95 -3.48 -14.33 6.53
CA VAL A 95 -2.22 -13.61 6.24
C VAL A 95 -1.09 -14.56 5.86
N SER A 96 -0.93 -15.66 6.61
CA SER A 96 0.11 -16.66 6.33
C SER A 96 -0.13 -17.41 5.02
N HIS A 97 -1.39 -17.69 4.70
CA HIS A 97 -1.76 -18.32 3.43
C HIS A 97 -1.47 -17.38 2.26
N PHE A 98 -1.86 -16.11 2.34
CA PHE A 98 -1.56 -15.11 1.32
C PHE A 98 -0.05 -14.96 1.09
N ASP A 99 0.76 -14.90 2.15
CA ASP A 99 2.22 -14.85 2.02
C ASP A 99 2.78 -16.10 1.34
N SER A 100 2.33 -17.28 1.75
CA SER A 100 2.74 -18.55 1.17
C SER A 100 2.33 -18.67 -0.31
N TRP A 101 1.12 -18.18 -0.64
CA TRP A 101 0.65 -18.15 -2.01
C TRP A 101 1.53 -17.24 -2.88
N MET A 102 1.85 -16.02 -2.42
CA MET A 102 2.76 -15.13 -3.15
C MET A 102 4.13 -15.76 -3.38
N LYS A 103 4.66 -16.47 -2.36
CA LYS A 103 5.94 -17.18 -2.47
C LYS A 103 5.88 -18.28 -3.54
N LYS A 104 4.81 -19.05 -3.57
CA LYS A 104 4.58 -20.09 -4.60
C LYS A 104 4.45 -19.51 -6.01
N GLN A 105 3.92 -18.29 -6.15
CA GLN A 105 3.84 -17.57 -7.42
C GLN A 105 5.18 -16.93 -7.85
N GLY A 106 6.26 -17.10 -7.08
CA GLY A 106 7.58 -16.57 -7.39
C GLY A 106 7.77 -15.08 -7.11
N HIS A 107 6.93 -14.48 -6.27
CA HIS A 107 7.13 -13.08 -5.89
C HIS A 107 8.39 -12.90 -5.03
N THR A 108 9.17 -11.86 -5.35
CA THR A 108 10.37 -11.48 -4.60
C THR A 108 10.01 -11.00 -3.19
N ASP A 109 10.97 -11.07 -2.26
CA ASP A 109 10.78 -10.61 -0.89
C ASP A 109 10.37 -9.14 -0.83
N GLY A 110 10.93 -8.26 -1.66
CA GLY A 110 10.49 -6.86 -1.75
C GLY A 110 9.05 -6.70 -2.24
N GLY A 111 8.64 -7.51 -3.22
CA GLY A 111 7.27 -7.54 -3.70
C GLY A 111 6.27 -8.03 -2.64
N ARG A 112 6.64 -9.06 -1.88
CA ARG A 112 5.86 -9.60 -0.76
C ARG A 112 5.78 -8.60 0.39
N GLN A 113 6.91 -7.98 0.74
CA GLN A 113 6.98 -6.96 1.78
C GLN A 113 5.96 -5.84 1.55
N ILE A 114 5.97 -5.24 0.36
CA ILE A 114 5.07 -4.12 0.03
C ILE A 114 3.61 -4.54 0.22
N ARG A 115 3.23 -5.70 -0.30
CA ARG A 115 1.84 -6.18 -0.23
C ARG A 115 1.40 -6.53 1.18
N LEU A 116 2.26 -7.21 1.94
CA LEU A 116 1.99 -7.51 3.34
C LEU A 116 1.90 -6.23 4.20
N CYS A 117 2.72 -5.21 3.91
CA CYS A 117 2.61 -3.91 4.56
C CYS A 117 1.25 -3.24 4.25
N HIS A 118 0.77 -3.29 3.00
CA HIS A 118 -0.54 -2.77 2.65
C HIS A 118 -1.66 -3.46 3.43
N ILE A 119 -1.67 -4.80 3.47
CA ILE A 119 -2.64 -5.57 4.26
C ILE A 119 -2.54 -5.22 5.75
N LYS A 120 -1.32 -5.13 6.30
CA LYS A 120 -1.12 -4.80 7.72
C LYS A 120 -1.67 -3.42 8.08
N VAL A 121 -1.47 -2.42 7.23
CA VAL A 121 -2.03 -1.07 7.43
C VAL A 121 -3.55 -1.13 7.47
N GLN A 122 -4.20 -1.88 6.57
CA GLN A 122 -5.65 -2.02 6.53
C GLN A 122 -6.18 -2.81 7.73
N VAL A 123 -5.50 -3.87 8.14
CA VAL A 123 -5.82 -4.61 9.37
C VAL A 123 -5.78 -3.70 10.59
N ASN A 124 -4.69 -2.92 10.73
CA ASN A 124 -4.55 -1.98 11.85
C ASN A 124 -5.65 -0.91 11.86
N GLU A 125 -6.00 -0.39 10.69
CA GLU A 125 -7.08 0.59 10.58
C GLU A 125 -8.45 -0.02 10.90
N ALA A 126 -8.72 -1.25 10.46
CA ALA A 126 -9.94 -1.97 10.80
C ALA A 126 -10.05 -2.24 12.31
N ILE A 127 -8.95 -2.61 12.96
CA ILE A 127 -8.89 -2.79 14.43
C ILE A 127 -9.15 -1.45 15.12
N LYS A 128 -8.48 -0.38 14.69
CA LYS A 128 -8.65 0.98 15.25
C LYS A 128 -10.07 1.48 15.15
N ARG A 129 -10.77 1.18 14.06
CA ARG A 129 -12.18 1.53 13.85
C ARG A 129 -13.15 0.59 14.57
N GLY A 130 -12.66 -0.46 15.22
CA GLY A 130 -13.50 -1.45 15.90
C GLY A 130 -14.25 -2.41 14.97
N LEU A 131 -13.93 -2.40 13.66
CA LEU A 131 -14.52 -3.28 12.67
C LEU A 131 -13.97 -4.71 12.78
N LEU A 132 -12.68 -4.84 13.09
CA LEU A 132 -12.01 -6.10 13.33
C LEU A 132 -11.70 -6.26 14.82
N LYS A 133 -12.39 -7.20 15.48
CA LYS A 133 -12.14 -7.56 16.87
C LYS A 133 -11.46 -8.92 16.93
N CYS A 134 -10.18 -8.96 17.20
CA CYS A 134 -9.39 -10.20 17.28
C CYS A 134 -8.74 -10.34 18.67
N LYS A 135 -8.59 -11.58 19.14
CA LYS A 135 -7.81 -11.88 20.36
C LYS A 135 -6.33 -11.69 20.11
N GLU A 136 -5.87 -12.12 18.94
CA GLU A 136 -4.49 -12.03 18.47
C GLU A 136 -4.47 -11.26 17.15
N HIS A 137 -3.47 -10.42 17.02
CA HIS A 137 -3.30 -9.63 15.80
C HIS A 137 -3.08 -10.56 14.58
N PRO A 138 -3.74 -10.35 13.41
CA PRO A 138 -3.57 -11.21 12.23
C PRO A 138 -2.12 -11.38 11.75
N PHE A 139 -1.23 -10.47 12.09
CA PHE A 139 0.21 -10.56 11.82
C PHE A 139 1.04 -11.10 12.98
N ALA A 140 0.44 -11.67 14.05
CA ALA A 140 1.18 -12.13 15.22
C ALA A 140 2.26 -13.18 14.86
N TYR A 141 1.99 -14.05 13.91
CA TYR A 141 2.87 -15.16 13.51
C TYR A 141 3.46 -14.99 12.10
N THR A 142 3.18 -13.90 11.40
CA THR A 142 3.69 -13.66 10.05
C THR A 142 4.77 -12.59 10.08
N ARG A 143 6.02 -13.01 9.86
CA ARG A 143 7.13 -12.07 9.71
C ARG A 143 7.12 -11.51 8.29
N ILE A 144 7.01 -10.19 8.16
CA ILE A 144 7.13 -9.51 6.89
C ILE A 144 8.60 -9.63 6.42
N PRO A 145 8.85 -10.15 5.20
CA PRO A 145 10.21 -10.29 4.70
C PRO A 145 10.89 -8.93 4.56
N THR A 146 12.17 -8.88 4.83
CA THR A 146 13.01 -7.70 4.60
C THR A 146 13.91 -8.01 3.42
N PRO A 147 13.73 -7.37 2.26
CA PRO A 147 14.61 -7.58 1.11
C PRO A 147 16.01 -7.08 1.43
N GLU A 148 17.01 -7.74 0.88
CA GLU A 148 18.37 -7.24 0.95
C GLU A 148 18.47 -5.90 0.22
N PRO A 149 19.18 -4.92 0.80
CA PRO A 149 19.45 -3.66 0.13
C PRO A 149 20.18 -3.92 -1.18
N ARG A 150 19.72 -3.33 -2.26
CA ARG A 150 20.48 -3.32 -3.51
C ARG A 150 21.50 -2.21 -3.43
N GLU A 151 22.75 -2.55 -3.31
CA GLU A 151 23.83 -1.61 -3.51
C GLU A 151 23.90 -1.31 -5.02
N MET A 152 23.53 -0.09 -5.38
CA MET A 152 23.56 0.39 -6.76
C MET A 152 24.52 1.57 -6.84
N ASP A 153 25.78 1.30 -6.51
CA ASP A 153 26.84 2.28 -6.66
C ASP A 153 27.14 2.47 -8.14
N ILE A 154 27.14 3.72 -8.56
CA ILE A 154 27.56 4.09 -9.90
C ILE A 154 28.96 4.66 -9.83
N THR A 155 29.89 4.02 -10.54
CA THR A 155 31.28 4.46 -10.55
C THR A 155 31.48 5.67 -11.47
N PRO A 156 32.52 6.49 -11.24
CA PRO A 156 32.87 7.63 -12.12
C PRO A 156 33.07 7.20 -13.59
N ASP A 157 33.62 6.00 -13.82
CA ASP A 157 33.81 5.48 -15.18
C ASP A 157 32.49 5.11 -15.85
N GLN A 158 31.52 4.61 -15.12
CA GLN A 158 30.17 4.36 -15.66
C GLN A 158 29.49 5.68 -16.05
N ILE A 159 29.63 6.74 -15.23
CA ILE A 159 29.13 8.06 -15.57
C ILE A 159 29.79 8.58 -16.85
N ARG A 160 31.13 8.50 -16.96
CA ARG A 160 31.86 8.90 -18.19
C ARG A 160 31.34 8.14 -19.42
N ARG A 161 31.15 6.82 -19.31
CA ARG A 161 30.61 6.00 -20.42
C ARG A 161 29.19 6.46 -20.81
N ILE A 162 28.33 6.80 -19.84
CA ILE A 162 26.99 7.33 -20.12
C ILE A 162 27.10 8.66 -20.85
N MET A 163 27.99 9.56 -20.38
CA MET A 163 28.19 10.87 -21.02
C MET A 163 28.67 10.75 -22.47
N GLN A 164 29.60 9.84 -22.73
CA GLN A 164 30.21 9.65 -24.05
C GLN A 164 29.34 8.83 -25.02
N ARG A 165 28.33 8.11 -24.49
CA ARG A 165 27.49 7.26 -25.34
C ARG A 165 26.69 8.08 -26.33
N ASP A 166 26.89 7.85 -27.63
CA ASP A 166 26.02 8.41 -28.67
C ASP A 166 24.66 7.70 -28.66
N VAL A 167 23.62 8.48 -28.45
CA VAL A 167 22.21 8.06 -28.43
C VAL A 167 21.36 8.95 -29.35
N SER A 168 21.97 9.73 -30.24
CA SER A 168 21.33 10.69 -31.13
C SER A 168 20.28 10.05 -32.07
N HIS A 169 20.44 8.75 -32.33
CA HIS A 169 19.50 7.96 -33.15
C HIS A 169 18.11 7.80 -32.49
N SER A 170 17.95 8.14 -31.19
CA SER A 170 16.70 8.01 -30.47
C SER A 170 16.45 9.20 -29.55
N LYS A 171 15.48 10.04 -29.87
CA LYS A 171 15.05 11.18 -29.04
C LYS A 171 14.72 10.76 -27.59
N ARG A 172 14.12 9.57 -27.42
CA ARG A 172 13.79 9.03 -26.08
C ARG A 172 15.04 8.72 -25.26
N LEU A 173 16.05 8.10 -25.87
CA LEU A 173 17.31 7.78 -25.20
C LEU A 173 18.12 9.04 -24.90
N THR A 174 18.13 10.03 -25.82
CA THR A 174 18.75 11.32 -25.57
C THR A 174 18.14 12.00 -24.36
N LEU A 175 16.81 12.13 -24.32
CA LEU A 175 16.11 12.71 -23.18
C LEU A 175 16.41 11.95 -21.88
N ALA A 176 16.36 10.61 -21.90
CA ALA A 176 16.65 9.81 -20.71
C ALA A 176 18.08 10.02 -20.21
N LYS A 177 19.08 10.09 -21.11
CA LYS A 177 20.47 10.39 -20.79
C LYS A 177 20.61 11.77 -20.16
N ASP A 178 20.02 12.80 -20.79
CA ASP A 178 20.12 14.18 -20.31
C ASP A 178 19.46 14.35 -18.93
N MET A 179 18.28 13.77 -18.74
CA MET A 179 17.58 13.78 -17.45
C MET A 179 18.32 13.03 -16.36
N PHE A 180 18.95 11.90 -16.70
CA PHE A 180 19.77 11.15 -15.75
C PHE A 180 21.00 11.96 -15.32
N LEU A 181 21.74 12.54 -16.28
CA LEU A 181 22.91 13.36 -16.00
C LEU A 181 22.54 14.61 -15.23
N LEU A 182 21.44 15.28 -15.57
CA LEU A 182 20.96 16.44 -14.85
C LEU A 182 20.62 16.09 -13.40
N SER A 183 19.86 14.99 -13.17
CA SER A 183 19.58 14.49 -11.83
C SER A 183 20.85 14.20 -11.05
N PHE A 184 21.83 13.54 -11.68
CA PHE A 184 23.11 13.21 -11.07
C PHE A 184 23.89 14.45 -10.62
N TYR A 185 24.05 15.45 -11.50
CA TYR A 185 24.75 16.69 -11.20
C TYR A 185 24.03 17.57 -10.17
N LEU A 186 22.74 17.43 -10.04
CA LEU A 186 21.92 18.11 -9.03
C LEU A 186 21.84 17.35 -7.69
N GLY A 187 22.76 16.41 -7.44
CA GLY A 187 22.82 15.66 -6.18
C GLY A 187 21.78 14.56 -6.02
N GLY A 188 21.32 14.00 -7.15
CA GLY A 188 20.36 12.88 -7.14
C GLY A 188 18.92 13.31 -6.92
N ILE A 189 18.52 14.44 -7.46
CA ILE A 189 17.12 14.91 -7.43
C ILE A 189 16.21 13.87 -8.05
N ASN A 190 15.11 13.52 -7.37
CA ASN A 190 14.10 12.63 -7.90
C ASN A 190 13.49 13.23 -9.18
N PHE A 191 13.17 12.37 -10.16
CA PHE A 191 12.61 12.78 -11.44
C PHE A 191 11.34 13.64 -11.31
N ALA A 192 10.44 13.31 -10.37
CA ALA A 192 9.22 14.09 -10.13
C ALA A 192 9.53 15.52 -9.61
N ASP A 193 10.57 15.65 -8.79
CA ASP A 193 11.01 16.93 -8.26
C ASP A 193 11.78 17.71 -9.33
N LEU A 194 12.58 17.02 -10.17
CA LEU A 194 13.34 17.61 -11.27
C LEU A 194 12.42 18.30 -12.30
N MET A 195 11.24 17.73 -12.56
CA MET A 195 10.25 18.33 -13.48
C MET A 195 9.63 19.62 -12.96
N GLN A 196 9.86 19.98 -11.69
CA GLN A 196 9.33 21.17 -11.02
C GLN A 196 10.43 22.16 -10.61
N VAL A 197 11.66 21.88 -11.01
CA VAL A 197 12.80 22.76 -10.71
C VAL A 197 12.64 24.07 -11.48
N ASP A 198 12.72 25.19 -10.78
CA ASP A 198 12.82 26.52 -11.37
C ASP A 198 14.29 26.82 -11.70
N LEU A 199 14.56 26.98 -12.98
CA LEU A 199 15.90 27.31 -13.51
C LEU A 199 16.05 28.79 -13.86
N SER A 200 15.05 29.64 -13.56
CA SER A 200 15.04 31.05 -13.94
C SER A 200 15.99 31.95 -13.14
N GLY A 201 16.48 31.46 -12.00
CA GLY A 201 17.35 32.21 -11.09
C GLY A 201 18.85 31.88 -11.21
N THR A 202 19.68 32.54 -10.39
CA THR A 202 21.11 32.26 -10.25
C THR A 202 21.42 31.01 -9.41
N GLY A 203 20.40 30.39 -8.82
CA GLY A 203 20.44 29.16 -8.03
C GLY A 203 19.27 28.24 -8.40
N ILE A 204 19.38 26.97 -8.02
CA ILE A 204 18.33 25.99 -8.22
C ILE A 204 17.62 25.81 -6.88
N SER A 205 16.32 26.12 -6.85
CA SER A 205 15.46 25.89 -5.70
C SER A 205 14.34 24.90 -6.08
N TYR A 206 14.09 23.91 -5.24
CA TYR A 206 12.98 22.99 -5.45
C TYR A 206 12.40 22.49 -4.13
N LYS A 207 11.10 22.15 -4.15
CA LYS A 207 10.39 21.56 -3.02
C LYS A 207 10.24 20.06 -3.23
N ARG A 208 10.73 19.27 -2.30
CA ARG A 208 10.63 17.82 -2.40
C ARG A 208 9.20 17.37 -2.16
N GLN A 209 8.53 16.83 -3.19
CA GLN A 209 7.12 16.40 -3.13
C GLN A 209 6.84 15.35 -2.05
N LYS A 210 7.80 14.49 -1.74
CA LYS A 210 7.64 13.43 -0.74
C LYS A 210 7.34 13.96 0.67
N TYR A 211 7.59 15.24 0.93
CA TYR A 211 7.44 15.89 2.24
C TYR A 211 6.29 16.90 2.31
N LEU A 212 5.43 16.98 1.31
CA LEU A 212 4.27 17.89 1.28
C LEU A 212 3.27 17.67 2.43
N LEU A 213 3.44 16.62 3.23
CA LEU A 213 2.59 16.32 4.40
C LEU A 213 3.19 16.72 5.75
N GLY A 214 4.32 17.47 5.80
CA GLY A 214 4.78 17.89 7.14
C GLY A 214 6.03 18.75 7.26
N GLN A 215 6.98 18.68 6.34
CA GLN A 215 8.19 19.54 6.40
C GLN A 215 8.67 19.95 5.01
N LEU A 216 8.70 21.25 4.76
CA LEU A 216 9.37 21.86 3.62
C LEU A 216 10.89 21.77 3.85
N ILE A 217 11.58 20.97 3.06
CA ILE A 217 13.04 21.02 2.98
C ILE A 217 13.38 21.80 1.71
N GLU A 218 13.80 23.05 1.89
CA GLU A 218 14.34 23.86 0.79
C GLU A 218 15.82 23.53 0.62
N TYR A 219 16.19 23.06 -0.56
CA TYR A 219 17.58 22.90 -0.96
C TYR A 219 17.93 24.03 -1.92
N THR A 220 18.80 24.93 -1.49
CA THR A 220 19.42 25.94 -2.35
C THR A 220 20.77 25.40 -2.79
N LEU A 221 20.89 24.99 -4.06
CA LEU A 221 22.19 24.68 -4.64
C LEU A 221 22.83 26.00 -5.08
N ALA A 222 23.71 26.54 -4.26
CA ALA A 222 24.51 27.69 -4.65
C ALA A 222 25.41 27.30 -5.83
N SER A 223 25.31 28.02 -6.95
CA SER A 223 26.26 27.93 -8.05
C SER A 223 27.65 28.32 -7.56
N ASN A 224 28.52 27.36 -7.26
CA ASN A 224 29.92 27.61 -7.05
C ASN A 224 30.59 28.00 -8.38
N ARG A 225 30.43 29.25 -8.80
CA ARG A 225 31.30 29.86 -9.79
C ARG A 225 32.65 30.21 -9.17
N LYS A 226 33.43 29.24 -8.75
CA LYS A 226 34.87 29.38 -8.52
C LYS A 226 35.45 27.99 -8.33
N HIS A 227 35.79 27.34 -9.43
CA HIS A 227 37.07 26.67 -9.59
C HIS A 227 37.01 26.02 -10.98
N GLY A 228 37.75 26.63 -11.89
CA GLY A 228 38.07 26.03 -13.15
C GLY A 228 38.80 24.71 -12.90
N LEU A 229 38.33 23.68 -13.51
CA LEU A 229 39.09 22.51 -13.84
C LEU A 229 38.74 22.13 -15.26
N LEU A 230 39.73 22.45 -16.11
CA LEU A 230 39.93 21.93 -17.45
C LEU A 230 39.92 20.40 -17.44
#